data_106346eabfc6901dab4bf407ad35d268
#
_entry.id   106346eabfc6901dab4bf407ad35d268
#
_cell.length_a   1.000
_cell.length_b   1.000
_cell.length_c   1.000
_cell.angle_alpha   90.00
_cell.angle_beta   90.00
_cell.angle_gamma   90.00
#
_symmetry.space_group_name_H-M   'P 1'
#
loop_
_entity.id
_entity.type
_entity.pdbx_description
1 polymer ?
#
loop_
_entity_poly.entity_id
_entity_poly.type
_entity_poly.pdbx_seq_one_letter_code
_entity_poly.pdbx_strand_id
1 'polypeptide(L)'
;LLFQPIINLRGEGEEHYEAFVRMLDKDEEEVSPYDFLPPMGPADTAIKIDRWVILQTIKQLASHRSRGHDTRLFLNITAETLQDQTFPAWLSVALKAARLPGDALVFQIREGDANNYMKQAKEFSKAVHELHSKVSISQFGCALNPFNTLKHIDTDYVKIDGSFTEEIQKKDEAKEQVKEM
;
A
#
# COMPACT_ATOMS: atom_id res chain seq x y z
N LEU A 1 -11.20 9.74 3.09
CA LEU A 1 -9.94 9.06 3.42
C LEU A 1 -9.57 9.32 4.87
N LEU A 2 -9.08 8.31 5.57
CA LEU A 2 -8.45 8.40 6.88
C LEU A 2 -6.93 8.22 6.72
N PHE A 3 -6.16 8.86 7.59
CA PHE A 3 -4.70 8.77 7.57
C PHE A 3 -4.19 8.33 8.93
N GLN A 4 -3.47 7.21 8.94
CA GLN A 4 -2.83 6.68 10.15
C GLN A 4 -1.33 6.98 10.10
N PRO A 5 -0.76 7.64 11.12
CA PRO A 5 0.68 7.91 11.16
C PRO A 5 1.47 6.61 11.33
N ILE A 6 2.60 6.53 10.62
CA ILE A 6 3.61 5.49 10.78
C ILE A 6 4.80 6.14 11.51
N ILE A 7 5.03 5.72 12.74
CA ILE A 7 6.01 6.36 13.61
C ILE A 7 7.40 5.77 13.36
N ASN A 8 8.38 6.65 13.12
CA ASN A 8 9.77 6.26 13.06
C ASN A 8 10.34 6.11 14.48
N LEU A 9 10.71 4.88 14.85
CA LEU A 9 11.25 4.59 16.20
C LEU A 9 12.64 5.17 16.44
N ARG A 10 13.33 5.64 15.39
CA ARG A 10 14.64 6.30 15.50
C ARG A 10 14.54 7.83 15.64
N GLY A 11 13.33 8.37 15.68
CA GLY A 11 13.02 9.76 16.05
C GLY A 11 13.29 10.84 15.01
N GLU A 12 13.92 10.52 13.89
CA GLU A 12 14.22 11.48 12.83
C GLU A 12 13.82 10.91 11.47
N GLY A 13 13.32 11.74 10.57
CA GLY A 13 13.03 11.34 9.20
C GLY A 13 11.75 11.95 8.63
N GLU A 14 11.41 11.47 7.46
CA GLU A 14 10.22 11.85 6.71
C GLU A 14 8.93 11.46 7.44
N GLU A 15 7.90 12.24 7.26
CA GLU A 15 6.57 11.93 7.76
C GLU A 15 5.93 10.82 6.92
N HIS A 16 5.55 9.73 7.55
CA HIS A 16 4.88 8.62 6.88
C HIS A 16 3.47 8.43 7.42
N TYR A 17 2.50 8.25 6.51
CA TYR A 17 1.13 7.90 6.87
C TYR A 17 0.61 6.80 5.94
N GLU A 18 -0.29 5.97 6.44
CA GLU A 18 -1.07 5.05 5.64
C GLU A 18 -2.46 5.64 5.39
N ALA A 19 -2.89 5.63 4.14
CA ALA A 19 -4.21 6.10 3.74
C ALA A 19 -5.21 4.94 3.68
N PHE A 20 -6.36 5.12 4.32
CA PHE A 20 -7.46 4.17 4.32
C PHE A 20 -8.71 4.79 3.70
N VAL A 21 -9.36 4.04 2.82
CA VAL A 21 -10.68 4.41 2.34
C VAL A 21 -11.74 3.91 3.33
N ARG A 22 -12.73 4.73 3.59
CA ARG A 22 -13.97 4.38 4.29
C ARG A 22 -15.13 4.90 3.46
N MET A 23 -16.17 4.12 3.35
CA MET A 23 -17.43 4.55 2.79
C MET A 23 -18.37 4.90 3.95
N LEU A 24 -19.16 5.95 3.80
CA LEU A 24 -20.26 6.23 4.71
C LEU A 24 -21.53 5.65 4.09
N ASP A 25 -22.32 4.97 4.89
CA ASP A 25 -23.63 4.50 4.49
C ASP A 25 -24.68 5.63 4.59
N LYS A 26 -25.96 5.29 4.48
CA LYS A 26 -27.08 6.28 4.52
C LYS A 26 -27.26 6.90 5.90
N ASP A 27 -26.78 6.23 6.94
CA ASP A 27 -26.90 6.64 8.34
C ASP A 27 -25.59 7.30 8.83
N GLU A 28 -24.68 7.63 7.91
CA GLU A 28 -23.33 8.20 8.14
C GLU A 28 -22.41 7.29 8.96
N GLU A 29 -22.70 5.98 9.01
CA GLU A 29 -21.85 4.98 9.65
C GLU A 29 -20.71 4.56 8.70
N GLU A 30 -19.51 4.36 9.26
CA GLU A 30 -18.33 3.93 8.49
C GLU A 30 -18.46 2.46 8.09
N VAL A 31 -18.41 2.20 6.77
CA VAL A 31 -18.41 0.86 6.19
C VAL A 31 -17.02 0.53 5.69
N SER A 32 -16.50 -0.64 6.07
CA SER A 32 -15.22 -1.12 5.59
C SER A 32 -15.25 -1.41 4.09
N PRO A 33 -14.14 -1.17 3.34
CA PRO A 33 -14.03 -1.62 1.95
C PRO A 33 -14.35 -3.09 1.74
N TYR A 34 -14.05 -3.94 2.71
CA TYR A 34 -14.36 -5.38 2.64
C TYR A 34 -15.85 -5.69 2.65
N ASP A 35 -16.68 -4.78 3.17
CA ASP A 35 -18.12 -4.97 3.29
C ASP A 35 -18.87 -4.47 2.05
N PHE A 36 -18.31 -3.49 1.30
CA PHE A 36 -18.93 -2.92 0.11
C PHE A 36 -18.27 -3.30 -1.22
N LEU A 37 -17.02 -3.81 -1.18
CA LEU A 37 -16.37 -4.42 -2.32
C LEU A 37 -16.78 -5.89 -2.36
N PRO A 38 -17.73 -6.28 -3.22
CA PRO A 38 -18.13 -7.68 -3.29
C PRO A 38 -16.92 -8.53 -3.73
N PRO A 39 -16.73 -9.72 -3.13
CA PRO A 39 -15.65 -10.63 -3.50
C PRO A 39 -15.67 -11.07 -4.97
N MET A 40 -16.77 -10.79 -5.68
CA MET A 40 -17.00 -11.10 -7.09
C MET A 40 -17.67 -9.95 -7.84
N GLY A 41 -17.41 -8.71 -7.44
CA GLY A 41 -17.82 -7.53 -8.22
C GLY A 41 -17.07 -7.44 -9.54
N PRO A 42 -17.53 -6.62 -10.51
CA PRO A 42 -16.76 -6.35 -11.71
C PRO A 42 -15.36 -5.86 -11.31
N ALA A 43 -14.30 -6.48 -11.85
CA ALA A 43 -12.89 -6.09 -11.61
C ALA A 43 -12.65 -4.58 -11.81
N ASP A 44 -13.37 -4.00 -12.74
CA ASP A 44 -13.46 -2.58 -13.00
C ASP A 44 -13.82 -1.69 -11.81
N THR A 45 -14.62 -2.19 -10.86
CA THR A 45 -15.05 -1.41 -9.68
C THR A 45 -13.89 -1.23 -8.71
N ALA A 46 -13.15 -2.28 -8.42
CA ALA A 46 -11.98 -2.22 -7.54
C ALA A 46 -10.91 -1.27 -8.11
N ILE A 47 -10.60 -1.39 -9.40
CA ILE A 47 -9.67 -0.51 -10.10
C ILE A 47 -10.11 0.96 -10.04
N LYS A 48 -11.40 1.24 -10.23
CA LYS A 48 -11.94 2.61 -10.16
C LYS A 48 -11.84 3.19 -8.75
N ILE A 49 -12.09 2.38 -7.73
CA ILE A 49 -11.96 2.80 -6.32
C ILE A 49 -10.49 3.09 -6.00
N ASP A 50 -9.57 2.19 -6.35
CA ASP A 50 -8.14 2.41 -6.14
C ASP A 50 -7.66 3.68 -6.83
N ARG A 51 -8.02 3.88 -8.10
CA ARG A 51 -7.67 5.09 -8.84
C ARG A 51 -8.26 6.35 -8.20
N TRP A 52 -9.48 6.30 -7.69
CA TRP A 52 -10.09 7.42 -6.98
C TRP A 52 -9.33 7.73 -5.69
N VAL A 53 -9.02 6.71 -4.88
CA VAL A 53 -8.24 6.84 -3.64
C VAL A 53 -6.89 7.47 -3.94
N ILE A 54 -6.17 6.96 -4.95
CA ILE A 54 -4.85 7.46 -5.35
C ILE A 54 -4.94 8.92 -5.80
N LEU A 55 -5.95 9.30 -6.60
CA LEU A 55 -6.12 10.69 -7.03
C LEU A 55 -6.42 11.64 -5.86
N GLN A 56 -7.27 11.25 -4.92
CA GLN A 56 -7.54 12.06 -3.73
C GLN A 56 -6.29 12.21 -2.86
N THR A 57 -5.53 11.12 -2.71
CA THR A 57 -4.25 11.10 -1.99
C THR A 57 -3.23 12.03 -2.66
N ILE A 58 -3.05 11.94 -3.97
CA ILE A 58 -2.15 12.83 -4.74
C ILE A 58 -2.51 14.30 -4.52
N LYS A 59 -3.79 14.67 -4.58
CA LYS A 59 -4.24 16.05 -4.38
C LYS A 59 -3.92 16.56 -2.98
N GLN A 60 -4.22 15.76 -1.95
CA GLN A 60 -3.96 16.14 -0.56
C GLN A 60 -2.48 16.23 -0.28
N LEU A 61 -1.70 15.26 -0.77
CA LEU A 61 -0.25 15.20 -0.58
C LEU A 61 0.47 16.36 -1.30
N ALA A 62 0.08 16.68 -2.53
CA ALA A 62 0.62 17.83 -3.25
C ALA A 62 0.37 19.14 -2.49
N SER A 63 -0.84 19.33 -1.95
CA SER A 63 -1.16 20.49 -1.12
C SER A 63 -0.38 20.51 0.20
N HIS A 64 -0.17 19.36 0.82
CA HIS A 64 0.58 19.24 2.08
C HIS A 64 2.08 19.52 1.87
N ARG A 65 2.67 18.92 0.86
CA ARG A 65 4.09 19.15 0.51
C ARG A 65 4.37 20.58 0.04
N SER A 66 3.42 21.24 -0.60
CA SER A 66 3.57 22.67 -0.98
C SER A 66 3.69 23.60 0.24
N ARG A 67 3.34 23.15 1.43
CA ARG A 67 3.49 23.85 2.71
C ARG A 67 4.79 23.52 3.43
N GLY A 68 5.69 22.76 2.80
CA GLY A 68 7.02 22.46 3.31
C GLY A 68 7.14 21.13 4.06
N HIS A 69 6.10 20.29 4.06
CA HIS A 69 6.14 18.96 4.68
C HIS A 69 6.77 17.94 3.72
N ASP A 70 7.67 17.11 4.22
CA ASP A 70 8.21 15.97 3.47
C ASP A 70 7.48 14.70 3.88
N THR A 71 6.31 14.48 3.31
CA THR A 71 5.39 13.40 3.66
C THR A 71 5.34 12.35 2.58
N ARG A 72 5.35 11.08 2.97
CA ARG A 72 5.03 9.91 2.12
C ARG A 72 3.73 9.27 2.55
N LEU A 73 2.96 8.80 1.57
CA LEU A 73 1.70 8.10 1.81
C LEU A 73 1.75 6.67 1.28
N PHE A 74 1.41 5.75 2.18
CA PHE A 74 1.25 4.34 1.90
C PHE A 74 -0.19 4.06 1.46
N LEU A 75 -0.35 3.39 0.33
CA LEU A 75 -1.62 3.14 -0.33
C LEU A 75 -1.79 1.65 -0.61
N ASN A 76 -2.82 1.06 -0.05
CA ASN A 76 -3.19 -0.32 -0.39
C ASN A 76 -3.78 -0.36 -1.80
N ILE A 77 -3.36 -1.33 -2.59
CA ILE A 77 -3.94 -1.63 -3.91
C ILE A 77 -4.58 -3.01 -3.91
N THR A 78 -5.61 -3.17 -4.72
CA THR A 78 -6.29 -4.45 -4.91
C THR A 78 -5.53 -5.36 -5.88
N ALA A 79 -5.86 -6.66 -5.86
CA ALA A 79 -5.31 -7.62 -6.81
C ALA A 79 -5.68 -7.28 -8.27
N GLU A 80 -6.83 -6.66 -8.48
CA GLU A 80 -7.29 -6.19 -9.80
C GLU A 80 -6.42 -5.06 -10.32
N THR A 81 -6.08 -4.08 -9.48
CA THR A 81 -5.16 -2.99 -9.84
C THR A 81 -3.73 -3.51 -10.06
N LEU A 82 -3.30 -4.50 -9.29
CA LEU A 82 -2.00 -5.15 -9.51
C LEU A 82 -1.87 -5.78 -10.91
N GLN A 83 -2.98 -6.24 -11.48
CA GLN A 83 -3.05 -6.87 -12.81
C GLN A 83 -3.35 -5.87 -13.93
N ASP A 84 -3.66 -4.62 -13.62
CA ASP A 84 -4.02 -3.59 -14.59
C ASP A 84 -2.79 -3.02 -15.31
N GLN A 85 -2.56 -3.49 -16.52
CA GLN A 85 -1.44 -3.04 -17.36
C GLN A 85 -1.51 -1.55 -17.74
N THR A 86 -2.67 -0.92 -17.60
CA THR A 86 -2.82 0.52 -17.90
C THR A 86 -2.48 1.41 -16.72
N PHE A 87 -2.32 0.83 -15.52
CA PHE A 87 -2.08 1.54 -14.28
C PHE A 87 -0.82 2.42 -14.31
N PRO A 88 0.37 1.95 -14.77
CA PRO A 88 1.59 2.78 -14.74
C PRO A 88 1.48 4.02 -15.63
N ALA A 89 0.90 3.88 -16.81
CA ALA A 89 0.71 5.02 -17.71
C ALA A 89 -0.25 6.06 -17.12
N TRP A 90 -1.34 5.60 -16.52
CA TRP A 90 -2.31 6.43 -15.84
C TRP A 90 -1.67 7.15 -14.63
N LEU A 91 -0.89 6.44 -13.80
CA LEU A 91 -0.18 7.01 -12.64
C LEU A 91 0.80 8.09 -13.06
N SER A 92 1.57 7.86 -14.13
CA SER A 92 2.51 8.84 -14.69
C SER A 92 1.81 10.16 -15.03
N VAL A 93 0.63 10.09 -15.66
CA VAL A 93 -0.16 11.29 -15.99
C VAL A 93 -0.63 12.00 -14.72
N ALA A 94 -1.14 11.25 -13.73
CA ALA A 94 -1.65 11.81 -12.48
C ALA A 94 -0.55 12.53 -11.68
N LEU A 95 0.63 11.92 -11.54
CA LEU A 95 1.78 12.51 -10.86
C LEU A 95 2.26 13.80 -11.55
N LYS A 96 2.39 13.77 -12.87
CA LYS A 96 2.79 14.96 -13.67
C LYS A 96 1.78 16.09 -13.54
N ALA A 97 0.50 15.80 -13.62
CA ALA A 97 -0.57 16.79 -13.49
C ALA A 97 -0.55 17.49 -12.11
N ALA A 98 -0.25 16.73 -11.06
CA ALA A 98 -0.15 17.25 -9.69
C ALA A 98 1.23 17.86 -9.37
N ARG A 99 2.23 17.73 -10.24
CA ARG A 99 3.63 18.06 -9.97
C ARG A 99 4.16 17.40 -8.69
N LEU A 100 3.69 16.18 -8.42
CA LEU A 100 4.10 15.40 -7.26
C LEU A 100 5.22 14.43 -7.67
N PRO A 101 6.36 14.41 -6.96
CA PRO A 101 7.39 13.42 -7.20
C PRO A 101 6.88 12.01 -6.81
N GLY A 102 7.30 11.00 -7.58
CA GLY A 102 6.80 9.63 -7.40
C GLY A 102 7.14 9.03 -6.03
N ASP A 103 8.29 9.39 -5.46
CA ASP A 103 8.76 8.90 -4.16
C ASP A 103 7.87 9.29 -2.97
N ALA A 104 6.93 10.23 -3.19
CA ALA A 104 5.91 10.58 -2.24
C ALA A 104 4.84 9.48 -2.03
N LEU A 105 4.76 8.49 -2.94
CA LEU A 105 3.79 7.39 -2.88
C LEU A 105 4.49 6.04 -2.68
N VAL A 106 3.92 5.24 -1.77
CA VAL A 106 4.32 3.85 -1.52
C VAL A 106 3.11 2.95 -1.76
N PHE A 107 3.17 2.09 -2.76
CA PHE A 107 2.09 1.15 -3.08
C PHE A 107 2.25 -0.13 -2.27
N GLN A 108 1.24 -0.48 -1.48
CA GLN A 108 1.23 -1.68 -0.65
C GLN A 108 0.52 -2.83 -1.36
N ILE A 109 1.24 -3.92 -1.59
CA ILE A 109 0.73 -5.18 -2.14
C ILE A 109 0.64 -6.17 -0.98
N ARG A 110 -0.51 -6.81 -0.79
CA ARG A 110 -0.63 -7.88 0.20
C ARG A 110 0.22 -9.08 -0.22
N GLU A 111 0.91 -9.72 0.72
CA GLU A 111 1.76 -10.90 0.45
C GLU A 111 1.00 -12.01 -0.28
N GLY A 112 -0.26 -12.27 0.10
CA GLY A 112 -1.12 -13.25 -0.57
C GLY A 112 -1.36 -12.91 -2.04
N ASP A 113 -1.65 -11.64 -2.36
CA ASP A 113 -1.86 -11.19 -3.75
C ASP A 113 -0.56 -11.24 -4.55
N ALA A 114 0.56 -10.84 -3.94
CA ALA A 114 1.88 -10.92 -4.54
C ALA A 114 2.25 -12.37 -4.93
N ASN A 115 1.93 -13.34 -4.08
CA ASN A 115 2.19 -14.77 -4.34
C ASN A 115 1.25 -15.34 -5.39
N ASN A 116 -0.05 -14.98 -5.35
CA ASN A 116 -1.03 -15.46 -6.31
C ASN A 116 -0.78 -14.90 -7.73
N TYR A 117 -0.24 -13.68 -7.84
CA TYR A 117 0.00 -12.95 -9.07
C TYR A 117 1.47 -12.51 -9.20
N MET A 118 2.40 -13.42 -8.90
CA MET A 118 3.85 -13.14 -8.80
C MET A 118 4.41 -12.43 -10.04
N LYS A 119 4.00 -12.86 -11.24
CA LYS A 119 4.46 -12.23 -12.48
C LYS A 119 4.00 -10.78 -12.57
N GLN A 120 2.70 -10.53 -12.31
CA GLN A 120 2.12 -9.20 -12.36
C GLN A 120 2.68 -8.30 -11.25
N ALA A 121 2.90 -8.85 -10.06
CA ALA A 121 3.50 -8.12 -8.94
C ALA A 121 4.93 -7.65 -9.26
N LYS A 122 5.71 -8.51 -9.93
CA LYS A 122 7.06 -8.15 -10.40
C LYS A 122 7.02 -7.06 -11.48
N GLU A 123 6.12 -7.18 -12.46
CA GLU A 123 5.95 -6.20 -13.53
C GLU A 123 5.46 -4.86 -12.96
N PHE A 124 4.51 -4.89 -12.03
CA PHE A 124 4.00 -3.72 -11.32
C PHE A 124 5.10 -3.00 -10.53
N SER A 125 5.84 -3.73 -9.68
CA SER A 125 6.94 -3.18 -8.89
C SER A 125 7.95 -2.45 -9.79
N LYS A 126 8.40 -3.10 -10.88
CA LYS A 126 9.29 -2.48 -11.84
C LYS A 126 8.72 -1.20 -12.44
N ALA A 127 7.44 -1.24 -12.87
CA ALA A 127 6.81 -0.10 -13.54
C ALA A 127 6.60 1.10 -12.63
N VAL A 128 6.28 0.89 -11.35
CA VAL A 128 6.13 2.00 -10.38
C VAL A 128 7.49 2.53 -9.94
N HIS A 129 8.53 1.70 -9.85
CA HIS A 129 9.90 2.17 -9.62
C HIS A 129 10.43 3.03 -10.78
N GLU A 130 10.08 2.73 -12.04
CA GLU A 130 10.39 3.60 -13.18
C GLU A 130 9.76 5.00 -13.07
N LEU A 131 8.69 5.13 -12.29
CA LEU A 131 8.07 6.41 -11.92
C LEU A 131 8.62 6.99 -10.60
N HIS A 132 9.67 6.40 -10.05
CA HIS A 132 10.25 6.74 -8.75
C HIS A 132 9.32 6.52 -7.56
N SER A 133 8.18 5.86 -7.74
CA SER A 133 7.32 5.43 -6.64
C SER A 133 7.90 4.20 -5.95
N LYS A 134 7.45 3.95 -4.72
CA LYS A 134 7.96 2.88 -3.88
C LYS A 134 6.96 1.75 -3.71
N VAL A 135 7.46 0.57 -3.34
CA VAL A 135 6.68 -0.64 -3.12
C VAL A 135 6.85 -1.15 -1.70
N SER A 136 5.74 -1.57 -1.10
CA SER A 136 5.70 -2.26 0.20
C SER A 136 4.98 -3.60 0.05
N ILE A 137 5.48 -4.64 0.68
CA ILE A 137 4.71 -5.88 0.89
C ILE A 137 4.06 -5.79 2.27
N SER A 138 2.73 -5.89 2.32
CA SER A 138 1.94 -5.88 3.56
C SER A 138 1.45 -7.28 3.93
N GLN A 139 1.02 -7.46 5.17
CA GLN A 139 0.65 -8.76 5.76
C GLN A 139 1.77 -9.80 5.61
N PHE A 140 3.02 -9.35 5.70
CA PHE A 140 4.19 -10.20 5.51
C PHE A 140 4.34 -11.21 6.64
N GLY A 141 4.72 -12.43 6.27
CA GLY A 141 4.95 -13.54 7.19
C GLY A 141 3.81 -14.56 7.23
N CYS A 142 2.67 -14.28 6.58
CA CYS A 142 1.53 -15.20 6.55
C CYS A 142 1.67 -16.34 5.54
N ALA A 143 2.56 -16.21 4.55
CA ALA A 143 2.83 -17.25 3.56
C ALA A 143 3.70 -18.37 4.13
N LEU A 144 3.63 -19.56 3.53
CA LEU A 144 4.49 -20.71 3.90
C LEU A 144 5.98 -20.43 3.74
N ASN A 145 6.34 -19.58 2.79
CA ASN A 145 7.72 -19.14 2.55
C ASN A 145 7.75 -17.64 2.20
N PRO A 146 7.63 -16.75 3.20
CA PRO A 146 7.51 -15.30 2.97
C PRO A 146 8.74 -14.71 2.28
N PHE A 147 9.94 -15.20 2.58
CA PHE A 147 11.17 -14.71 1.95
C PHE A 147 11.26 -15.00 0.44
N ASN A 148 10.48 -15.96 -0.07
CA ASN A 148 10.41 -16.20 -1.50
C ASN A 148 9.80 -15.02 -2.26
N THR A 149 8.81 -14.36 -1.67
CA THR A 149 8.19 -13.14 -2.24
C THR A 149 9.23 -12.04 -2.42
N LEU A 150 10.06 -11.78 -1.40
CA LEU A 150 11.09 -10.75 -1.43
C LEU A 150 12.25 -11.05 -2.40
N LYS A 151 12.48 -12.31 -2.75
CA LYS A 151 13.49 -12.69 -3.76
C LYS A 151 13.07 -12.32 -5.19
N HIS A 152 11.77 -12.20 -5.43
CA HIS A 152 11.21 -12.04 -6.77
C HIS A 152 10.65 -10.64 -7.04
N ILE A 153 10.28 -9.91 -5.99
CA ILE A 153 9.69 -8.57 -6.09
C ILE A 153 10.63 -7.57 -5.44
N ASP A 154 11.07 -6.59 -6.21
CA ASP A 154 11.84 -5.47 -5.70
C ASP A 154 10.94 -4.63 -4.78
N THR A 155 11.37 -4.46 -3.52
CA THR A 155 10.52 -3.95 -2.44
C THR A 155 11.33 -3.00 -1.56
N ASP A 156 10.77 -1.81 -1.29
CA ASP A 156 11.39 -0.80 -0.42
C ASP A 156 11.03 -1.00 1.05
N TYR A 157 9.83 -1.51 1.32
CA TYR A 157 9.29 -1.68 2.67
C TYR A 157 8.61 -3.03 2.84
N VAL A 158 8.64 -3.52 4.06
CA VAL A 158 7.88 -4.70 4.48
C VAL A 158 7.06 -4.34 5.71
N LYS A 159 5.75 -4.60 5.67
CA LYS A 159 4.84 -4.44 6.79
C LYS A 159 4.46 -5.83 7.31
N ILE A 160 5.04 -6.21 8.45
CA ILE A 160 4.77 -7.49 9.11
C ILE A 160 3.29 -7.55 9.51
N ASP A 161 2.68 -8.72 9.38
CA ASP A 161 1.28 -8.92 9.75
C ASP A 161 1.06 -8.69 11.25
N GLY A 162 -0.10 -8.09 11.59
CA GLY A 162 -0.44 -7.73 12.96
C GLY A 162 -0.53 -8.91 13.92
N SER A 163 -0.83 -10.12 13.42
CA SER A 163 -0.87 -11.34 14.24
C SER A 163 0.46 -11.62 14.95
N PHE A 164 1.59 -11.34 14.30
CA PHE A 164 2.90 -11.49 14.93
C PHE A 164 3.13 -10.48 16.06
N THR A 165 2.64 -9.25 15.92
CA THR A 165 2.81 -8.21 16.95
C THR A 165 1.93 -8.46 18.17
N GLU A 166 0.76 -9.04 18.01
CA GLU A 166 -0.10 -9.47 19.12
C GLU A 166 0.52 -10.62 19.91
N GLU A 167 1.21 -11.54 19.24
CA GLU A 167 1.89 -12.66 19.87
C GLU A 167 3.19 -12.29 20.57
N ILE A 168 3.91 -11.26 20.08
CA ILE A 168 5.17 -10.77 20.69
C ILE A 168 4.98 -10.42 22.16
N GLN A 169 3.81 -9.93 22.57
CA GLN A 169 3.51 -9.60 23.95
C GLN A 169 3.25 -10.86 24.82
N LYS A 170 2.98 -12.00 24.19
CA LYS A 170 2.52 -13.22 24.87
C LYS A 170 3.53 -14.35 24.88
N LYS A 171 4.47 -14.40 23.91
CA LYS A 171 5.43 -15.50 23.74
C LYS A 171 6.79 -15.03 23.28
N ASP A 172 7.86 -15.53 23.93
CA ASP A 172 9.23 -15.21 23.52
C ASP A 172 9.60 -15.81 22.15
N GLU A 173 9.00 -16.92 21.73
CA GLU A 173 9.18 -17.52 20.40
C GLU A 173 8.75 -16.59 19.27
N ALA A 174 7.66 -15.82 19.44
CA ALA A 174 7.21 -14.85 18.44
C ALA A 174 8.19 -13.67 18.29
N LYS A 175 8.91 -13.31 19.36
CA LYS A 175 9.97 -12.28 19.30
C LYS A 175 11.15 -12.73 18.43
N GLU A 176 11.55 -13.99 18.54
CA GLU A 176 12.64 -14.54 17.72
C GLU A 176 12.23 -14.62 16.23
N GLN A 177 11.01 -15.05 15.94
CA GLN A 177 10.51 -15.08 14.55
C GLN A 177 10.50 -13.71 13.89
N VAL A 178 10.11 -12.65 14.63
CA VAL A 178 10.12 -11.28 14.09
C VAL A 178 11.53 -10.73 13.92
N LYS A 179 12.50 -11.17 14.73
CA LYS A 179 13.90 -10.79 14.56
C LYS A 179 14.56 -11.43 13.34
N GLU A 180 14.06 -12.60 12.91
CA GLU A 180 14.55 -13.31 11.73
C GLU A 180 13.95 -12.75 10.43
N MET A 181 12.85 -12.02 10.49
CA MET A 181 12.21 -11.30 9.37
C MET A 181 12.88 -9.94 9.09
#